data_d34430fc8258d5d5f30b4f1cdc614abd
#
_entry.id   d34430fc8258d5d5f30b4f1cdc614abd
#
_cell.length_a   1.000
_cell.length_b   1.000
_cell.length_c   1.000
_cell.angle_alpha   90.00
_cell.angle_beta   90.00
_cell.angle_gamma   90.00
#
_symmetry.space_group_name_H-M   'P 1'
#
loop_
_entity.id
_entity.type
_entity.pdbx_description
1 polymer ?
#
loop_
_entity_poly.entity_id
_entity_poly.type
_entity_poly.pdbx_seq_one_letter_code
_entity_poly.pdbx_strand_id
1 'polypeptide(L)'
;MAPRIFWIGDSTVQFNNISTWPQCGMGQVLDLYVRPGIAVYDHARNGRSTKSFRDEGLWAPVEAALRPGDLLLMQFGHNDEQSEDPTRYAAPDQFAANLLAYAHAAQAKSALPVLITPLVRRRFEGGTLVPTHGAYPDAVRLLAARENLPLIDLSSASAKLVQEMGEPASRELYMVFAPNLYPNYPDGKEDNTHLRYLGAVRFTGLVAAGLQALGGPYADVLLGTPERDKYDGKGYEG
;
A
#
# COMPACT_ATOMS: atom_id res chain seq x y z
N MET A 1 5.54 26.01 2.53
CA MET A 1 4.31 25.40 2.00
C MET A 1 4.08 24.12 2.79
N ALA A 2 2.82 23.71 3.00
CA ALA A 2 2.55 22.43 3.62
C ALA A 2 3.11 21.28 2.76
N PRO A 3 3.65 20.20 3.37
CA PRO A 3 4.08 19.01 2.64
C PRO A 3 2.88 18.34 1.98
N ARG A 4 3.14 17.59 0.92
CA ARG A 4 2.15 16.75 0.23
C ARG A 4 2.60 15.30 0.30
N ILE A 5 1.67 14.39 0.15
CA ILE A 5 1.96 12.96 0.10
C ILE A 5 1.65 12.45 -1.31
N PHE A 6 2.65 11.86 -1.95
CA PHE A 6 2.51 11.11 -3.19
C PHE A 6 2.62 9.64 -2.87
N TRP A 7 1.69 8.83 -3.34
CA TRP A 7 1.76 7.38 -3.17
C TRP A 7 1.80 6.71 -4.54
N ILE A 8 2.89 6.01 -4.82
CA ILE A 8 3.05 5.17 -6.01
C ILE A 8 2.97 3.69 -5.59
N GLY A 9 2.37 2.88 -6.44
CA GLY A 9 2.14 1.47 -6.11
C GLY A 9 1.27 0.77 -7.14
N ASP A 10 0.76 -0.37 -6.72
CA ASP A 10 -0.09 -1.26 -7.51
C ASP A 10 -1.58 -1.17 -7.13
N SER A 11 -2.34 -2.23 -7.44
CA SER A 11 -3.79 -2.31 -7.20
C SER A 11 -4.20 -2.30 -5.73
N THR A 12 -3.29 -2.62 -4.80
CA THR A 12 -3.58 -2.58 -3.36
C THR A 12 -3.58 -1.16 -2.80
N VAL A 13 -3.00 -0.22 -3.54
CA VAL A 13 -2.96 1.21 -3.21
C VAL A 13 -3.96 2.02 -4.02
N GLN A 14 -4.14 1.71 -5.30
CA GLN A 14 -4.87 2.53 -6.28
C GLN A 14 -6.25 2.96 -5.82
N PHE A 15 -6.60 4.23 -6.11
CA PHE A 15 -7.97 4.74 -6.04
C PHE A 15 -8.87 4.03 -7.06
N ASN A 16 -9.90 3.36 -6.57
CA ASN A 16 -10.88 2.62 -7.36
C ASN A 16 -12.19 3.41 -7.48
N ASN A 17 -12.81 3.38 -8.65
CA ASN A 17 -14.08 4.05 -8.89
C ASN A 17 -15.28 3.11 -8.68
N ILE A 18 -16.49 3.63 -8.88
CA ILE A 18 -17.74 2.90 -8.66
C ILE A 18 -17.86 1.62 -9.50
N SER A 19 -17.18 1.53 -10.66
CA SER A 19 -17.28 0.35 -11.53
C SER A 19 -16.61 -0.90 -10.94
N THR A 20 -15.71 -0.72 -10.00
CA THR A 20 -15.02 -1.81 -9.30
C THR A 20 -15.45 -1.93 -7.83
N TRP A 21 -16.44 -1.13 -7.40
CA TRP A 21 -16.96 -1.21 -6.03
C TRP A 21 -17.45 -2.62 -5.69
N PRO A 22 -17.08 -3.23 -4.55
CA PRO A 22 -16.52 -2.64 -3.33
C PRO A 22 -14.99 -2.60 -3.23
N GLN A 23 -14.24 -2.80 -4.33
CA GLN A 23 -12.79 -2.71 -4.28
C GLN A 23 -12.34 -1.31 -3.87
N CYS A 24 -11.41 -1.24 -2.91
CA CYS A 24 -10.86 -0.01 -2.36
C CYS A 24 -9.35 -0.17 -2.12
N GLY A 25 -8.55 0.76 -2.59
CA GLY A 25 -7.11 0.74 -2.32
C GLY A 25 -6.73 1.57 -1.10
N MET A 26 -5.54 1.32 -0.55
CA MET A 26 -5.04 2.02 0.63
C MET A 26 -4.85 3.53 0.40
N GLY A 27 -4.42 3.94 -0.80
CA GLY A 27 -4.25 5.35 -1.14
C GLY A 27 -5.56 6.13 -1.14
N GLN A 28 -6.69 5.44 -1.40
CA GLN A 28 -8.03 6.02 -1.43
C GLN A 28 -8.52 6.50 -0.06
N VAL A 29 -7.96 5.98 1.03
CA VAL A 29 -8.40 6.26 2.40
C VAL A 29 -7.29 6.86 3.27
N LEU A 30 -6.16 7.23 2.69
CA LEU A 30 -5.04 7.81 3.47
C LEU A 30 -5.41 9.17 4.09
N ASP A 31 -6.31 9.91 3.46
CA ASP A 31 -6.82 11.19 3.96
C ASP A 31 -7.52 11.09 5.34
N LEU A 32 -8.01 9.90 5.71
CA LEU A 32 -8.54 9.63 7.06
C LEU A 32 -7.49 9.74 8.16
N TYR A 33 -6.21 9.69 7.81
CA TYR A 33 -5.09 9.63 8.75
C TYR A 33 -4.21 10.88 8.74
N VAL A 34 -4.41 11.78 7.80
CA VAL A 34 -3.57 12.97 7.65
C VAL A 34 -4.26 14.24 8.14
N ARG A 35 -3.46 15.23 8.52
CA ARG A 35 -3.98 16.52 9.00
C ARG A 35 -4.74 17.25 7.89
N PRO A 36 -5.77 18.02 8.25
CA PRO A 36 -6.41 18.93 7.31
C PRO A 36 -5.38 19.84 6.63
N GLY A 37 -5.50 19.97 5.30
CA GLY A 37 -4.59 20.77 4.48
C GLY A 37 -3.36 20.01 3.93
N ILE A 38 -3.13 18.77 4.35
CA ILE A 38 -2.18 17.87 3.67
C ILE A 38 -2.86 17.27 2.44
N ALA A 39 -2.32 17.55 1.26
CA ALA A 39 -2.83 16.95 0.02
C ALA A 39 -2.24 15.55 -0.18
N VAL A 40 -3.10 14.58 -0.48
CA VAL A 40 -2.74 13.20 -0.83
C VAL A 40 -2.96 13.01 -2.33
N TYR A 41 -1.93 12.54 -3.04
CA TYR A 41 -1.94 12.22 -4.45
C TYR A 41 -1.67 10.73 -4.63
N ASP A 42 -2.73 9.97 -4.90
CA ASP A 42 -2.62 8.55 -5.24
C ASP A 42 -2.33 8.39 -6.74
N HIS A 43 -1.08 8.04 -7.05
CA HIS A 43 -0.61 7.76 -8.40
C HIS A 43 -0.49 6.25 -8.70
N ALA A 44 -0.87 5.39 -7.76
CA ALA A 44 -0.82 3.94 -7.97
C ALA A 44 -1.70 3.51 -9.14
N ARG A 45 -1.35 2.37 -9.77
CA ARG A 45 -2.08 1.81 -10.92
C ARG A 45 -2.19 0.30 -10.82
N ASN A 46 -3.41 -0.20 -11.03
CA ASN A 46 -3.71 -1.64 -11.07
C ASN A 46 -2.76 -2.37 -12.02
N GLY A 47 -2.20 -3.49 -11.56
CA GLY A 47 -1.36 -4.36 -12.37
C GLY A 47 0.05 -3.84 -12.64
N ARG A 48 0.48 -2.73 -12.01
CA ARG A 48 1.82 -2.19 -12.27
C ARG A 48 2.83 -2.71 -11.27
N SER A 49 3.98 -3.07 -11.81
CA SER A 49 5.22 -3.35 -11.10
C SER A 49 6.10 -2.10 -11.05
N THR A 50 7.20 -2.16 -10.31
CA THR A 50 8.21 -1.08 -10.35
C THR A 50 8.74 -0.83 -11.76
N LYS A 51 8.86 -1.90 -12.57
CA LYS A 51 9.30 -1.82 -13.96
C LYS A 51 8.24 -1.16 -14.85
N SER A 52 7.04 -1.73 -14.92
CA SER A 52 5.99 -1.24 -15.82
C SER A 52 5.49 0.16 -15.46
N PHE A 53 5.51 0.53 -14.18
CA PHE A 53 5.17 1.88 -13.75
C PHE A 53 6.08 2.95 -14.37
N ARG A 54 7.36 2.64 -14.54
CA ARG A 54 8.32 3.50 -15.22
C ARG A 54 8.20 3.42 -16.73
N ASP A 55 8.16 2.20 -17.27
CA ASP A 55 8.19 1.95 -18.72
C ASP A 55 6.96 2.54 -19.44
N GLU A 56 5.82 2.61 -18.74
CA GLU A 56 4.57 3.24 -19.22
C GLU A 56 4.52 4.77 -18.99
N GLY A 57 5.59 5.38 -18.46
CA GLY A 57 5.68 6.82 -18.24
C GLY A 57 4.89 7.33 -17.03
N LEU A 58 4.36 6.46 -16.17
CA LEU A 58 3.55 6.85 -15.00
C LEU A 58 4.38 7.55 -13.91
N TRP A 59 5.69 7.30 -13.87
CA TRP A 59 6.61 7.95 -12.96
C TRP A 59 6.87 9.42 -13.31
N ALA A 60 7.03 9.76 -14.58
CA ALA A 60 7.46 11.07 -15.02
C ALA A 60 6.60 12.25 -14.45
N PRO A 61 5.25 12.20 -14.44
CA PRO A 61 4.44 13.26 -13.84
C PRO A 61 4.62 13.36 -12.32
N VAL A 62 4.86 12.24 -11.62
CA VAL A 62 5.13 12.23 -10.18
C VAL A 62 6.45 12.94 -9.89
N GLU A 63 7.53 12.53 -10.58
CA GLU A 63 8.86 13.12 -10.44
C GLU A 63 8.83 14.64 -10.72
N ALA A 64 8.15 15.04 -11.79
CA ALA A 64 8.03 16.46 -12.15
C ALA A 64 7.28 17.28 -11.08
N ALA A 65 6.32 16.68 -10.38
CA ALA A 65 5.51 17.35 -9.38
C ALA A 65 6.18 17.46 -8.00
N LEU A 66 7.11 16.57 -7.65
CA LEU A 66 7.77 16.54 -6.34
C LEU A 66 8.52 17.83 -6.03
N ARG A 67 8.43 18.27 -4.75
CA ARG A 67 9.06 19.48 -4.20
C ARG A 67 9.71 19.17 -2.85
N PRO A 68 10.61 20.03 -2.36
CA PRO A 68 11.19 19.90 -1.04
C PRO A 68 10.15 19.71 0.06
N GLY A 69 10.33 18.66 0.88
CA GLY A 69 9.47 18.32 2.00
C GLY A 69 8.26 17.46 1.66
N ASP A 70 7.97 17.18 0.37
CA ASP A 70 6.93 16.20 0.01
C ASP A 70 7.33 14.78 0.43
N LEU A 71 6.38 13.95 0.81
CA LEU A 71 6.58 12.53 1.06
C LEU A 71 6.30 11.73 -0.21
N LEU A 72 7.17 10.79 -0.55
CA LEU A 72 6.93 9.78 -1.59
C LEU A 72 6.82 8.39 -0.95
N LEU A 73 5.61 7.87 -0.84
CA LEU A 73 5.34 6.50 -0.38
C LEU A 73 5.42 5.54 -1.56
N MET A 74 6.17 4.44 -1.42
CA MET A 74 6.42 3.48 -2.51
C MET A 74 6.07 2.07 -2.05
N GLN A 75 5.00 1.48 -2.61
CA GLN A 75 4.58 0.12 -2.29
C GLN A 75 4.27 -0.67 -3.57
N PHE A 76 5.12 -1.66 -3.87
CA PHE A 76 5.03 -2.55 -5.01
C PHE A 76 5.37 -3.99 -4.59
N GLY A 77 5.36 -4.92 -5.53
CA GLY A 77 5.79 -6.30 -5.35
C GLY A 77 4.82 -7.32 -5.93
N HIS A 78 3.49 -7.10 -5.83
CA HIS A 78 2.47 -8.04 -6.32
C HIS A 78 2.56 -8.36 -7.81
N ASN A 79 3.08 -7.43 -8.60
CA ASN A 79 3.22 -7.58 -10.04
C ASN A 79 4.67 -7.82 -10.47
N ASP A 80 5.64 -7.33 -9.68
CA ASP A 80 7.06 -7.58 -9.92
C ASP A 80 7.38 -9.08 -9.87
N GLU A 81 6.69 -9.84 -9.04
CA GLU A 81 6.88 -11.29 -8.88
C GLU A 81 6.25 -12.15 -9.99
N GLN A 82 5.54 -11.56 -10.95
CA GLN A 82 4.85 -12.27 -12.05
C GLN A 82 5.86 -12.72 -13.13
N SER A 83 6.62 -13.77 -12.85
CA SER A 83 7.70 -14.25 -13.72
C SER A 83 7.25 -14.61 -15.14
N GLU A 84 5.99 -14.97 -15.31
CA GLU A 84 5.39 -15.34 -16.60
C GLU A 84 5.06 -14.10 -17.46
N ASP A 85 5.09 -12.89 -16.90
CA ASP A 85 4.81 -11.65 -17.61
C ASP A 85 6.05 -10.75 -17.67
N PRO A 86 6.85 -10.81 -18.75
CA PRO A 86 8.08 -10.05 -18.89
C PRO A 86 7.86 -8.53 -18.93
N THR A 87 6.63 -8.06 -19.15
CA THR A 87 6.31 -6.63 -19.14
C THR A 87 6.26 -6.09 -17.72
N ARG A 88 5.96 -6.93 -16.74
CA ARG A 88 5.85 -6.57 -15.32
C ARG A 88 6.96 -7.16 -14.47
N TYR A 89 7.44 -8.34 -14.82
CA TYR A 89 8.43 -9.04 -14.02
C TYR A 89 9.70 -8.20 -13.80
N ALA A 90 10.10 -8.13 -12.54
CA ALA A 90 11.41 -7.64 -12.11
C ALA A 90 11.92 -8.59 -11.03
N ALA A 91 13.04 -9.27 -11.28
CA ALA A 91 13.68 -10.10 -10.26
C ALA A 91 13.98 -9.29 -8.99
N PRO A 92 14.12 -9.90 -7.81
CA PRO A 92 14.24 -9.16 -6.54
C PRO A 92 15.36 -8.10 -6.50
N ASP A 93 16.48 -8.34 -7.17
CA ASP A 93 17.57 -7.37 -7.33
C ASP A 93 17.18 -6.20 -8.25
N GLN A 94 16.53 -6.48 -9.37
CA GLN A 94 16.03 -5.46 -10.29
C GLN A 94 14.89 -4.65 -9.66
N PHE A 95 14.00 -5.32 -8.91
CA PHE A 95 12.95 -4.68 -8.13
C PHE A 95 13.52 -3.68 -7.12
N ALA A 96 14.54 -4.11 -6.35
CA ALA A 96 15.24 -3.23 -5.41
C ALA A 96 15.94 -2.05 -6.12
N ALA A 97 16.59 -2.30 -7.27
CA ALA A 97 17.21 -1.25 -8.07
C ALA A 97 16.21 -0.23 -8.61
N ASN A 98 15.03 -0.68 -9.03
CA ASN A 98 13.96 0.21 -9.46
C ASN A 98 13.43 1.10 -8.32
N LEU A 99 13.21 0.53 -7.13
CA LEU A 99 12.81 1.30 -5.94
C LEU A 99 13.88 2.33 -5.54
N LEU A 100 15.17 1.95 -5.61
CA LEU A 100 16.27 2.86 -5.33
C LEU A 100 16.29 4.04 -6.31
N ALA A 101 16.05 3.79 -7.59
CA ALA A 101 16.00 4.84 -8.60
C ALA A 101 14.88 5.86 -8.30
N TYR A 102 13.69 5.41 -7.88
CA TYR A 102 12.61 6.31 -7.44
C TYR A 102 13.00 7.09 -6.18
N ALA A 103 13.62 6.43 -5.21
CA ALA A 103 14.06 7.08 -3.98
C ALA A 103 15.11 8.17 -4.27
N HIS A 104 16.11 7.89 -5.09
CA HIS A 104 17.14 8.89 -5.48
C HIS A 104 16.53 10.07 -6.24
N ALA A 105 15.60 9.82 -7.16
CA ALA A 105 14.91 10.89 -7.89
C ALA A 105 14.12 11.80 -6.94
N ALA A 106 13.44 11.22 -5.92
CA ALA A 106 12.76 12.00 -4.89
C ALA A 106 13.75 12.81 -4.04
N GLN A 107 14.84 12.20 -3.58
CA GLN A 107 15.89 12.86 -2.80
C GLN A 107 16.54 14.02 -3.57
N ALA A 108 16.75 13.87 -4.89
CA ALA A 108 17.26 14.94 -5.76
C ALA A 108 16.32 16.16 -5.81
N LYS A 109 15.03 15.98 -5.51
CA LYS A 109 14.04 17.05 -5.34
C LYS A 109 13.90 17.49 -3.87
N SER A 110 14.74 17.00 -2.98
CA SER A 110 14.60 17.20 -1.52
C SER A 110 13.25 16.70 -0.97
N ALA A 111 12.62 15.77 -1.65
CA ALA A 111 11.46 15.04 -1.14
C ALA A 111 11.91 13.84 -0.29
N LEU A 112 11.02 13.31 0.52
CA LEU A 112 11.27 12.31 1.55
C LEU A 112 10.71 10.95 1.09
N PRO A 113 11.53 10.05 0.52
CA PRO A 113 11.09 8.73 0.11
C PRO A 113 10.87 7.82 1.32
N VAL A 114 9.83 6.98 1.26
CA VAL A 114 9.52 5.93 2.23
C VAL A 114 9.27 4.62 1.48
N LEU A 115 10.07 3.62 1.77
CA LEU A 115 9.89 2.27 1.28
C LEU A 115 8.81 1.56 2.10
N ILE A 116 7.91 0.85 1.42
CA ILE A 116 6.85 0.07 2.07
C ILE A 116 6.90 -1.34 1.48
N THR A 117 7.06 -2.36 2.33
CA THR A 117 7.03 -3.76 1.88
C THR A 117 5.64 -4.12 1.36
N PRO A 118 5.50 -5.08 0.40
CA PRO A 118 4.20 -5.45 -0.15
C PRO A 118 3.23 -5.93 0.92
N LEU A 119 1.94 -5.56 0.74
CA LEU A 119 0.85 -6.02 1.59
C LEU A 119 0.70 -7.55 1.48
N VAL A 120 0.43 -8.24 2.60
CA VAL A 120 0.24 -9.69 2.61
C VAL A 120 -1.02 -10.08 1.83
N ARG A 121 -0.93 -11.19 1.06
CA ARG A 121 -2.12 -11.89 0.56
C ARG A 121 -2.70 -12.77 1.65
N ARG A 122 -4.02 -12.90 1.65
CA ARG A 122 -4.74 -13.77 2.59
C ARG A 122 -4.69 -15.22 2.08
N ARG A 123 -3.61 -15.92 2.42
CA ARG A 123 -3.47 -17.35 2.13
C ARG A 123 -3.21 -18.12 3.42
N PHE A 124 -4.16 -18.98 3.79
CA PHE A 124 -4.04 -19.84 4.96
C PHE A 124 -3.82 -21.29 4.56
N GLU A 125 -3.00 -21.97 5.33
CA GLU A 125 -2.77 -23.42 5.26
C GLU A 125 -2.86 -23.98 6.69
N GLY A 126 -3.87 -24.81 6.95
CA GLY A 126 -4.09 -25.36 8.30
C GLY A 126 -4.28 -24.32 9.41
N GLY A 127 -4.92 -23.18 9.10
CA GLY A 127 -5.15 -22.07 10.06
C GLY A 127 -3.95 -21.14 10.26
N THR A 128 -2.85 -21.38 9.54
CA THR A 128 -1.66 -20.52 9.56
C THR A 128 -1.57 -19.70 8.28
N LEU A 129 -1.38 -18.39 8.41
CA LEU A 129 -1.13 -17.53 7.26
C LEU A 129 0.26 -17.81 6.70
N VAL A 130 0.36 -18.08 5.39
CA VAL A 130 1.62 -18.43 4.74
C VAL A 130 2.14 -17.25 3.87
N PRO A 131 3.46 -17.02 3.82
CA PRO A 131 4.06 -16.01 2.96
C PRO A 131 3.82 -16.32 1.48
N THR A 132 3.54 -15.30 0.68
CA THR A 132 3.25 -15.46 -0.76
C THR A 132 4.14 -14.61 -1.68
N HIS A 133 4.94 -13.71 -1.12
CA HIS A 133 5.76 -12.76 -1.91
C HIS A 133 7.23 -13.19 -2.06
N GLY A 134 7.58 -14.43 -1.70
CA GLY A 134 8.95 -14.92 -1.84
C GLY A 134 9.98 -13.94 -1.24
N ALA A 135 10.99 -13.59 -2.03
CA ALA A 135 12.11 -12.73 -1.59
C ALA A 135 11.80 -11.21 -1.66
N TYR A 136 10.65 -10.77 -2.18
CA TYR A 136 10.40 -9.35 -2.42
C TYR A 136 10.34 -8.49 -1.15
N PRO A 137 9.69 -8.92 -0.04
CA PRO A 137 9.74 -8.15 1.21
C PRO A 137 11.14 -7.99 1.76
N ASP A 138 11.97 -9.04 1.68
CA ASP A 138 13.36 -9.00 2.14
C ASP A 138 14.23 -8.11 1.24
N ALA A 139 13.99 -8.07 -0.06
CA ALA A 139 14.65 -7.15 -0.97
C ALA A 139 14.42 -5.68 -0.57
N VAL A 140 13.19 -5.33 -0.14
CA VAL A 140 12.88 -3.98 0.36
C VAL A 140 13.60 -3.70 1.69
N ARG A 141 13.58 -4.64 2.63
CA ARG A 141 14.24 -4.51 3.94
C ARG A 141 15.77 -4.31 3.79
N LEU A 142 16.38 -5.15 2.95
CA LEU A 142 17.83 -5.07 2.66
C LEU A 142 18.19 -3.76 1.96
N LEU A 143 17.37 -3.31 1.01
CA LEU A 143 17.56 -2.03 0.35
C LEU A 143 17.50 -0.88 1.37
N ALA A 144 16.45 -0.85 2.20
CA ALA A 144 16.27 0.18 3.23
C ALA A 144 17.48 0.25 4.18
N ALA A 145 17.95 -0.91 4.66
CA ALA A 145 19.09 -0.98 5.56
C ALA A 145 20.39 -0.52 4.89
N ARG A 146 20.64 -0.96 3.65
CA ARG A 146 21.86 -0.62 2.90
C ARG A 146 21.97 0.87 2.57
N GLU A 147 20.87 1.47 2.15
CA GLU A 147 20.81 2.87 1.69
C GLU A 147 20.35 3.84 2.78
N ASN A 148 20.14 3.33 4.01
CA ASN A 148 19.62 4.12 5.14
C ASN A 148 18.32 4.88 4.78
N LEU A 149 17.41 4.19 4.09
CA LEU A 149 16.11 4.73 3.70
C LEU A 149 15.03 4.39 4.72
N PRO A 150 14.07 5.31 4.97
CA PRO A 150 12.91 5.03 5.79
C PRO A 150 12.12 3.82 5.28
N LEU A 151 11.73 2.93 6.19
CA LEU A 151 11.02 1.69 5.90
C LEU A 151 9.77 1.55 6.75
N ILE A 152 8.67 1.17 6.12
CA ILE A 152 7.47 0.64 6.77
C ILE A 152 7.33 -0.83 6.38
N ASP A 153 7.53 -1.73 7.35
CA ASP A 153 7.39 -3.17 7.13
C ASP A 153 5.92 -3.60 7.18
N LEU A 154 5.18 -3.22 6.13
CA LEU A 154 3.77 -3.53 6.01
C LEU A 154 3.53 -5.05 5.87
N SER A 155 4.44 -5.80 5.25
CA SER A 155 4.33 -7.26 5.15
C SER A 155 4.22 -7.90 6.53
N SER A 156 5.13 -7.58 7.44
CA SER A 156 5.10 -8.12 8.81
C SER A 156 3.91 -7.64 9.60
N ALA A 157 3.59 -6.34 9.52
CA ALA A 157 2.47 -5.75 10.26
C ALA A 157 1.11 -6.29 9.79
N SER A 158 0.92 -6.40 8.47
CA SER A 158 -0.32 -6.93 7.90
C SER A 158 -0.47 -8.44 8.11
N ALA A 159 0.63 -9.20 8.03
CA ALA A 159 0.61 -10.64 8.33
C ALA A 159 0.18 -10.90 9.79
N LYS A 160 0.71 -10.11 10.73
CA LYS A 160 0.31 -10.18 12.14
C LYS A 160 -1.19 -9.92 12.30
N LEU A 161 -1.69 -8.82 11.74
CA LEU A 161 -3.12 -8.46 11.82
C LEU A 161 -4.01 -9.57 11.24
N VAL A 162 -3.69 -10.07 10.03
CA VAL A 162 -4.49 -11.10 9.34
C VAL A 162 -4.46 -12.42 10.09
N GLN A 163 -3.29 -12.81 10.63
CA GLN A 163 -3.16 -14.03 11.47
C GLN A 163 -3.96 -13.92 12.77
N GLU A 164 -3.90 -12.77 13.46
CA GLU A 164 -4.65 -12.53 14.69
C GLU A 164 -6.18 -12.52 14.48
N MET A 165 -6.64 -12.02 13.33
CA MET A 165 -8.06 -12.10 12.94
C MET A 165 -8.48 -13.56 12.63
N GLY A 166 -7.55 -14.36 12.15
CA GLY A 166 -7.82 -15.72 11.69
C GLY A 166 -8.49 -15.77 10.30
N GLU A 167 -8.54 -16.99 9.74
CA GLU A 167 -8.98 -17.20 8.37
C GLU A 167 -10.44 -16.76 8.13
N PRO A 168 -11.43 -17.06 8.98
CA PRO A 168 -12.81 -16.62 8.73
C PRO A 168 -12.99 -15.10 8.76
N ALA A 169 -12.53 -14.43 9.82
CA ALA A 169 -12.78 -13.02 10.02
C ALA A 169 -11.99 -12.13 9.04
N SER A 170 -10.77 -12.52 8.68
CA SER A 170 -9.94 -11.77 7.75
C SER A 170 -10.52 -11.69 6.33
N ARG A 171 -11.53 -12.51 5.96
CA ARG A 171 -12.25 -12.39 4.68
C ARG A 171 -12.85 -11.00 4.49
N GLU A 172 -13.25 -10.34 5.55
CA GLU A 172 -13.86 -9.01 5.50
C GLU A 172 -12.91 -7.90 5.03
N LEU A 173 -11.61 -8.12 5.12
CA LEU A 173 -10.61 -7.17 4.65
C LEU A 173 -10.42 -7.22 3.13
N TYR A 174 -10.68 -8.37 2.52
CA TYR A 174 -10.36 -8.67 1.12
C TYR A 174 -11.63 -8.79 0.26
N MET A 175 -11.45 -8.83 -1.05
CA MET A 175 -12.55 -9.02 -2.02
C MET A 175 -13.06 -10.46 -2.00
N VAL A 176 -13.49 -10.92 -0.81
CA VAL A 176 -14.00 -12.27 -0.56
C VAL A 176 -15.43 -12.17 -0.01
N PHE A 177 -16.43 -12.53 -0.83
CA PHE A 177 -17.84 -12.41 -0.48
C PHE A 177 -18.74 -13.30 -1.36
N ALA A 178 -19.95 -13.59 -0.83
CA ALA A 178 -20.94 -14.44 -1.47
C ALA A 178 -21.57 -13.78 -2.72
N PRO A 179 -22.19 -14.58 -3.61
CA PRO A 179 -23.01 -14.07 -4.70
C PRO A 179 -24.13 -13.12 -4.23
N ASN A 180 -24.53 -12.21 -5.14
CA ASN A 180 -25.61 -11.25 -4.96
C ASN A 180 -25.42 -10.20 -3.84
N LEU A 181 -24.22 -10.07 -3.30
CA LEU A 181 -23.93 -9.06 -2.27
C LEU A 181 -23.60 -7.69 -2.88
N TYR A 182 -22.94 -7.68 -4.05
CA TYR A 182 -22.55 -6.44 -4.73
C TYR A 182 -22.96 -6.47 -6.21
N PRO A 183 -23.58 -5.40 -6.73
CA PRO A 183 -24.06 -5.36 -8.12
C PRO A 183 -22.97 -5.62 -9.17
N ASN A 184 -21.74 -5.15 -8.91
CA ASN A 184 -20.62 -5.35 -9.84
C ASN A 184 -20.07 -6.79 -9.85
N TYR A 185 -20.49 -7.62 -8.89
CA TYR A 185 -20.02 -9.00 -8.71
C TYR A 185 -21.18 -9.92 -8.37
N PRO A 186 -22.11 -10.15 -9.32
CA PRO A 186 -23.32 -10.95 -9.06
C PRO A 186 -23.00 -12.39 -8.63
N ASP A 187 -21.88 -12.94 -9.11
CA ASP A 187 -21.42 -14.29 -8.78
C ASP A 187 -20.57 -14.36 -7.50
N GLY A 188 -20.44 -13.23 -6.78
CA GLY A 188 -19.53 -13.13 -5.66
C GLY A 188 -18.07 -12.97 -6.08
N LYS A 189 -17.15 -13.05 -5.12
CA LYS A 189 -15.71 -12.96 -5.37
C LYS A 189 -14.93 -13.77 -4.34
N GLU A 190 -13.83 -14.40 -4.78
CA GLU A 190 -12.85 -15.07 -3.92
C GLU A 190 -11.46 -14.54 -4.29
N ASP A 191 -11.18 -13.29 -3.92
CA ASP A 191 -9.92 -12.61 -4.23
C ASP A 191 -9.22 -12.23 -2.92
N ASN A 192 -8.16 -12.94 -2.64
CA ASN A 192 -7.39 -12.86 -1.41
C ASN A 192 -6.24 -11.83 -1.49
N THR A 193 -6.25 -10.95 -2.49
CA THR A 193 -5.25 -9.91 -2.74
C THR A 193 -5.83 -8.51 -2.63
N HIS A 194 -6.92 -8.24 -3.38
CA HIS A 194 -7.53 -6.91 -3.42
C HIS A 194 -8.42 -6.66 -2.20
N LEU A 195 -8.53 -5.39 -1.82
CA LEU A 195 -9.14 -4.98 -0.57
C LEU A 195 -10.58 -4.47 -0.78
N ARG A 196 -11.40 -4.66 0.25
CA ARG A 196 -12.61 -3.85 0.48
C ARG A 196 -12.27 -2.65 1.36
N TYR A 197 -13.22 -1.74 1.53
CA TYR A 197 -13.05 -0.52 2.33
C TYR A 197 -12.48 -0.79 3.73
N LEU A 198 -13.02 -1.78 4.46
CA LEU A 198 -12.51 -2.13 5.79
C LEU A 198 -11.04 -2.55 5.75
N GLY A 199 -10.65 -3.34 4.74
CA GLY A 199 -9.24 -3.74 4.54
C GLY A 199 -8.37 -2.54 4.22
N ALA A 200 -8.81 -1.68 3.29
CA ALA A 200 -8.10 -0.45 2.96
C ALA A 200 -7.87 0.41 4.20
N VAL A 201 -8.89 0.67 5.02
CA VAL A 201 -8.77 1.43 6.27
C VAL A 201 -7.80 0.76 7.23
N ARG A 202 -7.96 -0.53 7.53
CA ARG A 202 -7.10 -1.23 8.50
C ARG A 202 -5.62 -1.21 8.08
N PHE A 203 -5.32 -1.52 6.81
CA PHE A 203 -3.93 -1.57 6.34
C PHE A 203 -3.32 -0.17 6.17
N THR A 204 -4.09 0.83 5.75
CA THR A 204 -3.63 2.22 5.76
C THR A 204 -3.33 2.70 7.18
N GLY A 205 -4.09 2.25 8.19
CA GLY A 205 -3.80 2.49 9.59
C GLY A 205 -2.43 1.93 10.02
N LEU A 206 -2.01 0.78 9.49
CA LEU A 206 -0.66 0.24 9.73
C LEU A 206 0.41 1.11 9.07
N VAL A 207 0.16 1.63 7.86
CA VAL A 207 1.07 2.57 7.19
C VAL A 207 1.19 3.86 7.99
N ALA A 208 0.07 4.42 8.46
CA ALA A 208 0.07 5.62 9.31
C ALA A 208 0.83 5.38 10.63
N ALA A 209 0.66 4.21 11.26
CA ALA A 209 1.44 3.83 12.45
C ALA A 209 2.95 3.73 12.14
N GLY A 210 3.30 3.23 10.95
CA GLY A 210 4.69 3.21 10.47
C GLY A 210 5.25 4.62 10.28
N LEU A 211 4.52 5.52 9.64
CA LEU A 211 4.92 6.94 9.51
C LEU A 211 5.08 7.60 10.88
N GLN A 212 4.18 7.31 11.83
CA GLN A 212 4.29 7.81 13.19
C GLN A 212 5.57 7.31 13.89
N ALA A 213 5.94 6.05 13.68
CA ALA A 213 7.14 5.45 14.26
C ALA A 213 8.43 6.01 13.65
N LEU A 214 8.42 6.43 12.37
CA LEU A 214 9.55 7.12 11.74
C LEU A 214 9.81 8.50 12.36
N GLY A 215 8.80 9.14 12.93
CA GLY A 215 8.93 10.45 13.60
C GLY A 215 9.20 11.61 12.65
N GLY A 216 9.47 12.79 13.22
CA GLY A 216 9.82 14.01 12.47
C GLY A 216 8.84 14.30 11.32
N PRO A 217 9.34 14.67 10.12
CA PRO A 217 8.49 15.09 9.01
C PRO A 217 7.52 14.01 8.55
N TYR A 218 7.79 12.73 8.82
CA TYR A 218 6.90 11.61 8.47
C TYR A 218 5.69 11.55 9.40
N ALA A 219 5.86 11.81 10.69
CA ALA A 219 4.79 11.88 11.67
C ALA A 219 4.02 13.21 11.61
N ASP A 220 4.69 14.30 11.21
CA ASP A 220 4.12 15.65 11.21
C ASP A 220 2.95 15.82 10.24
N VAL A 221 2.82 14.95 9.24
CA VAL A 221 1.69 14.96 8.29
C VAL A 221 0.44 14.30 8.86
N LEU A 222 0.57 13.50 9.93
CA LEU A 222 -0.53 12.71 10.48
C LEU A 222 -1.44 13.54 11.39
N LEU A 223 -2.70 13.18 11.45
CA LEU A 223 -3.57 13.57 12.57
C LEU A 223 -2.83 13.16 13.86
N GLY A 224 -2.65 14.10 14.77
CA GLY A 224 -2.12 13.79 16.12
C GLY A 224 -2.97 12.68 16.72
N THR A 225 -2.36 11.78 17.51
CA THR A 225 -2.94 10.50 17.95
C THR A 225 -4.47 10.54 17.89
N PRO A 226 -5.12 9.93 16.88
CA PRO A 226 -6.57 9.91 16.88
C PRO A 226 -6.98 9.17 18.14
N GLU A 227 -8.05 9.60 18.74
CA GLU A 227 -8.79 8.75 19.67
C GLU A 227 -9.09 7.44 18.93
N ARG A 228 -8.15 6.48 18.99
CA ARG A 228 -8.25 5.15 18.38
C ARG A 228 -9.52 4.40 18.79
N ASP A 229 -10.19 4.91 19.82
CA ASP A 229 -11.35 4.30 20.47
C ASP A 229 -12.69 4.70 19.83
N LYS A 230 -12.71 5.61 18.85
CA LYS A 230 -13.98 6.00 18.17
C LYS A 230 -14.35 5.16 16.97
N TYR A 231 -13.48 4.25 16.50
CA TYR A 231 -13.77 3.30 15.43
C TYR A 231 -13.81 1.86 15.94
N ASP A 232 -14.64 1.59 16.93
CA ASP A 232 -14.91 0.23 17.45
C ASP A 232 -15.83 -0.61 16.55
N GLY A 233 -16.10 -0.18 15.35
CA GLY A 233 -16.91 -0.91 14.38
C GLY A 233 -18.41 -0.85 14.61
N LYS A 234 -18.91 0.01 15.52
CA LYS A 234 -20.33 0.09 15.88
C LYS A 234 -21.08 1.27 15.27
N GLY A 235 -20.65 1.85 14.19
CA GLY A 235 -21.16 3.12 13.68
C GLY A 235 -21.82 3.14 12.31
N TYR A 236 -22.21 2.02 11.71
CA TYR A 236 -23.03 2.01 10.49
C TYR A 236 -24.08 0.90 10.52
N GLU A 237 -25.03 1.03 11.44
CA GLU A 237 -26.37 0.49 11.27
C GLU A 237 -27.27 1.69 10.93
N GLY A 238 -27.61 1.82 9.62
CA GLY A 238 -28.48 2.86 9.11
C GLY A 238 -28.70 2.68 7.62
#